data_e57b937b75b2090447229598734ae5c3
#
_entry.id   e57b937b75b2090447229598734ae5c3
#
_cell.length_a   1.000
_cell.length_b   1.000
_cell.length_c   1.000
_cell.angle_alpha   90.00
_cell.angle_beta   90.00
_cell.angle_gamma   90.00
#
_symmetry.space_group_name_H-M   'P 1'
#
loop_
_entity.id
_entity.type
_entity.pdbx_description
1 polymer ?
#
loop_
_entity_poly.entity_id
_entity_poly.type
_entity_poly.pdbx_seq_one_letter_code
_entity_poly.pdbx_strand_id
1 'polypeptide(L)'
;FSIYGHDVQDKDDSTIPSDVAEKIIRFAKCAVSVGWMKDKSYVNIGGVTMGIAGAYCNASFFQKYLGIRPEWVDMTEICRRITLGIYDHDEYNKAYAWIKENCKEGFDVNAGKDLPEVITKSKVVDPDKDWEFITKMTLIVRDILFGNKKLDEMGWHEEALGKNAVA
;
A
#
# COMPACT_ATOMS: atom_id res chain seq x y z
N PHE A 1 -15.19 -27.92 -9.85
CA PHE A 1 -13.75 -28.14 -9.75
C PHE A 1 -13.49 -29.48 -9.06
N SER A 2 -12.76 -30.38 -9.71
CA SER A 2 -12.46 -31.72 -9.19
C SER A 2 -10.97 -31.79 -8.82
N ILE A 3 -10.69 -32.43 -7.68
CA ILE A 3 -9.33 -32.66 -7.20
C ILE A 3 -9.05 -34.14 -7.26
N TYR A 4 -7.99 -34.54 -7.94
CA TYR A 4 -7.56 -35.91 -8.12
C TYR A 4 -6.23 -36.16 -7.44
N GLY A 5 -6.10 -37.37 -6.84
CA GLY A 5 -4.83 -37.90 -6.37
C GLY A 5 -3.93 -38.39 -7.51
N HIS A 6 -2.68 -38.70 -7.20
CA HIS A 6 -1.73 -39.27 -8.16
C HIS A 6 -1.94 -40.77 -8.34
N ASP A 7 -2.35 -41.45 -7.26
CA ASP A 7 -2.50 -42.88 -7.24
C ASP A 7 -3.98 -43.30 -7.27
N VAL A 8 -4.22 -44.47 -7.83
CA VAL A 8 -5.55 -45.10 -7.78
C VAL A 8 -5.76 -45.64 -6.38
N GLN A 9 -6.80 -45.14 -5.73
CA GLN A 9 -7.17 -45.57 -4.39
C GLN A 9 -8.06 -46.83 -4.46
N ASP A 10 -7.86 -47.76 -3.54
CA ASP A 10 -8.71 -48.93 -3.43
C ASP A 10 -10.15 -48.53 -3.10
N LYS A 11 -11.11 -49.30 -3.63
CA LYS A 11 -12.54 -48.99 -3.52
C LYS A 11 -13.03 -48.89 -2.08
N ASP A 12 -12.40 -49.60 -1.17
CA ASP A 12 -12.74 -49.66 0.25
C ASP A 12 -11.87 -48.72 1.14
N ASP A 13 -10.92 -48.02 0.56
CA ASP A 13 -10.08 -47.02 1.28
C ASP A 13 -10.80 -45.67 1.35
N SER A 14 -11.21 -45.31 2.55
CA SER A 14 -11.87 -44.02 2.85
C SER A 14 -10.87 -42.92 3.30
N THR A 15 -9.59 -43.19 3.30
CA THR A 15 -8.57 -42.18 3.69
C THR A 15 -8.39 -41.15 2.57
N ILE A 16 -8.05 -39.91 2.96
CA ILE A 16 -7.72 -38.88 2.00
C ILE A 16 -6.20 -38.93 1.76
N PRO A 17 -5.72 -39.22 0.53
CA PRO A 17 -4.31 -39.20 0.22
C PRO A 17 -3.69 -37.81 0.55
N SER A 18 -2.44 -37.80 0.99
CA SER A 18 -1.75 -36.58 1.44
C SER A 18 -1.69 -35.50 0.36
N ASP A 19 -1.45 -35.89 -0.90
CA ASP A 19 -1.41 -34.98 -2.05
C ASP A 19 -2.79 -34.35 -2.34
N VAL A 20 -3.88 -35.09 -2.11
CA VAL A 20 -5.26 -34.59 -2.24
C VAL A 20 -5.55 -33.62 -1.10
N ALA A 21 -5.17 -33.94 0.13
CA ALA A 21 -5.31 -33.07 1.29
C ALA A 21 -4.58 -31.75 1.09
N GLU A 22 -3.34 -31.76 0.59
CA GLU A 22 -2.59 -30.56 0.27
C GLU A 22 -3.28 -29.69 -0.79
N LYS A 23 -3.81 -30.30 -1.84
CA LYS A 23 -4.54 -29.57 -2.91
C LYS A 23 -5.81 -28.93 -2.37
N ILE A 24 -6.55 -29.64 -1.48
CA ILE A 24 -7.74 -29.10 -0.81
C ILE A 24 -7.37 -27.89 0.06
N ILE A 25 -6.34 -28.02 0.86
CA ILE A 25 -5.87 -26.92 1.73
C ILE A 25 -5.43 -25.72 0.90
N ARG A 26 -4.69 -25.95 -0.18
CA ARG A 26 -4.26 -24.87 -1.10
C ARG A 26 -5.46 -24.16 -1.71
N PHE A 27 -6.43 -24.90 -2.20
CA PHE A 27 -7.67 -24.34 -2.74
C PHE A 27 -8.43 -23.52 -1.70
N ALA A 28 -8.58 -24.06 -0.48
CA ALA A 28 -9.25 -23.35 0.61
C ALA A 28 -8.53 -22.05 0.98
N LYS A 29 -7.19 -22.07 1.07
CA LYS A 29 -6.41 -20.86 1.30
C LYS A 29 -6.61 -19.81 0.21
N CYS A 30 -6.60 -20.21 -1.05
CA CYS A 30 -6.88 -19.30 -2.18
C CYS A 30 -8.30 -18.71 -2.10
N ALA A 31 -9.30 -19.55 -1.80
CA ALA A 31 -10.68 -19.10 -1.67
C ALA A 31 -10.87 -18.09 -0.52
N VAL A 32 -10.24 -18.35 0.62
CA VAL A 32 -10.24 -17.41 1.77
C VAL A 32 -9.56 -16.10 1.39
N SER A 33 -8.42 -16.15 0.70
CA SER A 33 -7.71 -14.95 0.25
C SER A 33 -8.56 -14.09 -0.70
N VAL A 34 -9.24 -14.72 -1.65
CA VAL A 34 -10.16 -14.00 -2.57
C VAL A 34 -11.34 -13.42 -1.79
N GLY A 35 -11.92 -14.18 -0.85
CA GLY A 35 -13.00 -13.71 0.01
C GLY A 35 -12.57 -12.50 0.88
N TRP A 36 -11.31 -12.50 1.32
CA TRP A 36 -10.75 -11.42 2.13
C TRP A 36 -10.51 -10.12 1.32
N MET A 37 -10.16 -10.27 0.05
CA MET A 37 -9.97 -9.12 -0.86
C MET A 37 -11.29 -8.48 -1.28
N LYS A 38 -12.39 -9.26 -1.25
CA LYS A 38 -13.69 -8.76 -1.69
C LYS A 38 -14.12 -7.53 -0.90
N ASP A 39 -14.59 -6.52 -1.62
CA ASP A 39 -15.03 -5.22 -1.09
C ASP A 39 -13.92 -4.36 -0.42
N LYS A 40 -12.68 -4.79 -0.53
CA LYS A 40 -11.52 -3.95 -0.18
C LYS A 40 -11.23 -2.92 -1.26
N SER A 41 -10.47 -1.91 -0.93
CA SER A 41 -10.02 -0.90 -1.89
C SER A 41 -8.58 -1.14 -2.32
N TYR A 42 -8.31 -0.95 -3.61
CA TYR A 42 -6.97 -0.73 -4.15
C TYR A 42 -6.79 0.77 -4.36
N VAL A 43 -5.98 1.38 -3.52
CA VAL A 43 -5.77 2.83 -3.57
C VAL A 43 -4.59 3.16 -4.49
N ASN A 44 -4.90 3.90 -5.55
CA ASN A 44 -3.91 4.46 -6.46
C ASN A 44 -3.64 5.91 -6.08
N ILE A 45 -2.40 6.22 -5.70
CA ILE A 45 -1.99 7.56 -5.30
C ILE A 45 -1.32 8.25 -6.48
N GLY A 46 -1.86 9.40 -6.86
CA GLY A 46 -1.49 10.13 -8.06
C GLY A 46 -2.28 9.70 -9.28
N GLY A 47 -1.76 9.94 -10.47
CA GLY A 47 -2.38 9.59 -11.74
C GLY A 47 -1.58 8.55 -12.51
N VAL A 48 -1.98 8.33 -13.76
CA VAL A 48 -1.19 7.55 -14.70
C VAL A 48 0.11 8.30 -15.00
N THR A 49 1.23 7.65 -14.78
CA THR A 49 2.53 8.20 -15.15
C THR A 49 2.58 8.40 -16.65
N MET A 50 2.96 9.58 -17.10
CA MET A 50 3.01 9.94 -18.52
C MET A 50 3.74 8.89 -19.37
N GLY A 51 3.05 8.39 -20.40
CA GLY A 51 3.59 7.42 -21.33
C GLY A 51 3.66 5.97 -20.85
N ILE A 52 3.26 5.67 -19.61
CA ILE A 52 3.29 4.29 -19.07
C ILE A 52 1.87 3.75 -18.95
N ALA A 53 1.32 3.27 -20.08
CA ALA A 53 -0.02 2.68 -20.10
C ALA A 53 -0.17 1.45 -19.19
N GLY A 54 0.91 0.70 -18.92
CA GLY A 54 0.91 -0.44 -18.01
C GLY A 54 0.65 -0.08 -16.53
N ALA A 55 0.79 1.20 -16.15
CA ALA A 55 0.45 1.68 -14.82
C ALA A 55 -1.05 1.99 -14.65
N TYR A 56 -1.84 1.86 -15.73
CA TYR A 56 -3.27 2.11 -15.68
C TYR A 56 -4.02 0.97 -14.98
N CYS A 57 -4.74 1.31 -13.92
CA CYS A 57 -5.59 0.38 -13.21
C CYS A 57 -6.98 0.32 -13.86
N ASN A 58 -7.31 -0.81 -14.49
CA ASN A 58 -8.64 -1.03 -15.05
C ASN A 58 -9.63 -1.42 -13.93
N ALA A 59 -10.50 -0.50 -13.55
CA ALA A 59 -11.48 -0.68 -12.48
C ALA A 59 -12.39 -1.90 -12.71
N SER A 60 -12.87 -2.08 -13.92
CA SER A 60 -13.77 -3.20 -14.26
C SER A 60 -13.08 -4.56 -14.11
N PHE A 61 -11.79 -4.65 -14.45
CA PHE A 61 -10.99 -5.85 -14.25
C PHE A 61 -10.86 -6.17 -12.75
N PHE A 62 -10.46 -5.19 -11.95
CA PHE A 62 -10.27 -5.37 -10.51
C PHE A 62 -11.56 -5.77 -9.81
N GLN A 63 -12.69 -5.13 -10.13
CA GLN A 63 -13.99 -5.48 -9.57
C GLN A 63 -14.45 -6.88 -10.00
N LYS A 64 -14.35 -7.18 -11.31
CA LYS A 64 -14.86 -8.42 -11.85
C LYS A 64 -14.10 -9.66 -11.39
N TYR A 65 -12.76 -9.57 -11.35
CA TYR A 65 -11.91 -10.74 -11.11
C TYR A 65 -11.38 -10.85 -9.69
N LEU A 66 -11.22 -9.73 -8.98
CA LEU A 66 -10.69 -9.71 -7.63
C LEU A 66 -11.70 -9.25 -6.58
N GLY A 67 -12.83 -8.69 -7.00
CA GLY A 67 -13.82 -8.10 -6.09
C GLY A 67 -13.33 -6.83 -5.38
N ILE A 68 -12.24 -6.22 -5.85
CA ILE A 68 -11.59 -5.05 -5.27
C ILE A 68 -12.09 -3.78 -5.95
N ARG A 69 -12.27 -2.70 -5.20
CA ARG A 69 -12.61 -1.38 -5.72
C ARG A 69 -11.36 -0.53 -5.91
N PRO A 70 -10.97 -0.17 -7.13
CA PRO A 70 -9.95 0.84 -7.35
C PRO A 70 -10.46 2.21 -6.93
N GLU A 71 -9.66 2.90 -6.12
CA GLU A 71 -9.90 4.28 -5.70
C GLU A 71 -8.67 5.13 -6.01
N TRP A 72 -8.89 6.38 -6.38
CA TRP A 72 -7.82 7.32 -6.71
C TRP A 72 -7.75 8.41 -5.65
N VAL A 73 -6.54 8.68 -5.18
CA VAL A 73 -6.23 9.79 -4.29
C VAL A 73 -5.18 10.64 -4.96
N ASP A 74 -5.47 11.91 -5.19
CA ASP A 74 -4.51 12.83 -5.77
C ASP A 74 -3.40 13.19 -4.77
N MET A 75 -2.18 13.41 -5.25
CA MET A 75 -1.06 13.84 -4.42
C MET A 75 -1.32 15.18 -3.72
N THR A 76 -2.19 16.01 -4.27
CA THR A 76 -2.59 17.29 -3.65
C THR A 76 -3.27 17.06 -2.30
N GLU A 77 -3.97 15.96 -2.10
CA GLU A 77 -4.57 15.62 -0.80
C GLU A 77 -3.49 15.34 0.25
N ILE A 78 -2.43 14.65 -0.12
CA ILE A 78 -1.28 14.42 0.79
C ILE A 78 -0.62 15.76 1.14
N CYS A 79 -0.38 16.61 0.14
CA CYS A 79 0.19 17.94 0.35
C CYS A 79 -0.72 18.82 1.22
N ARG A 80 -2.05 18.77 1.02
CA ARG A 80 -3.03 19.47 1.85
C ARG A 80 -2.92 19.03 3.31
N ARG A 81 -2.90 17.72 3.57
CA ARG A 81 -2.78 17.18 4.94
C ARG A 81 -1.46 17.59 5.58
N ILE A 82 -0.36 17.55 4.86
CA ILE A 82 0.93 18.03 5.36
C ILE A 82 0.85 19.50 5.74
N THR A 83 0.31 20.34 4.86
CA THR A 83 0.23 21.80 5.05
C THR A 83 -0.68 22.19 6.22
N LEU A 84 -1.79 21.48 6.39
CA LEU A 84 -2.76 21.74 7.47
C LEU A 84 -2.44 21.00 8.76
N GLY A 85 -1.41 20.15 8.80
CA GLY A 85 -1.03 19.37 9.99
C GLY A 85 -2.01 18.24 10.31
N ILE A 86 -2.66 17.65 9.29
CA ILE A 86 -3.67 16.57 9.46
C ILE A 86 -2.95 15.22 9.52
N TYR A 87 -2.34 14.95 10.64
CA TYR A 87 -1.70 13.68 11.02
C TYR A 87 -1.53 13.65 12.55
N ASP A 88 -1.36 12.46 13.13
CA ASP A 88 -1.09 12.32 14.57
C ASP A 88 0.31 12.86 14.89
N HIS A 89 0.35 13.98 15.61
CA HIS A 89 1.61 14.66 15.95
C HIS A 89 2.46 13.88 16.96
N ASP A 90 1.84 13.14 17.88
CA ASP A 90 2.57 12.33 18.85
C ASP A 90 3.22 11.13 18.16
N GLU A 91 2.50 10.51 17.24
CA GLU A 91 3.03 9.42 16.44
C GLU A 91 4.12 9.92 15.47
N TYR A 92 3.92 11.09 14.87
CA TYR A 92 4.95 11.73 14.04
C TYR A 92 6.27 11.90 14.80
N ASN A 93 6.21 12.45 16.02
CA ASN A 93 7.43 12.66 16.81
C ASN A 93 8.16 11.34 17.11
N LYS A 94 7.43 10.28 17.42
CA LYS A 94 7.99 8.93 17.65
C LYS A 94 8.60 8.35 16.37
N ALA A 95 7.87 8.44 15.26
CA ALA A 95 8.33 7.92 13.96
C ALA A 95 9.56 8.67 13.46
N TYR A 96 9.57 9.99 13.58
CA TYR A 96 10.71 10.81 13.17
C TYR A 96 11.97 10.52 14.01
N ALA A 97 11.82 10.42 15.34
CA ALA A 97 12.92 10.03 16.21
C ALA A 97 13.48 8.65 15.84
N TRP A 98 12.61 7.68 15.59
CA TRP A 98 13.02 6.34 15.16
C TRP A 98 13.76 6.35 13.82
N ILE A 99 13.28 7.14 12.85
CA ILE A 99 13.93 7.29 11.54
C ILE A 99 15.33 7.86 11.70
N LYS A 100 15.49 8.91 12.48
CA LYS A 100 16.80 9.54 12.73
C LYS A 100 17.82 8.60 13.38
N GLU A 101 17.34 7.67 14.20
CA GLU A 101 18.19 6.68 14.87
C GLU A 101 18.52 5.48 13.96
N ASN A 102 17.56 5.01 13.17
CA ASN A 102 17.65 3.71 12.50
C ASN A 102 17.87 3.79 10.98
N CYS A 103 17.56 4.93 10.36
CA CYS A 103 17.72 5.10 8.92
C CYS A 103 18.99 5.90 8.61
N LYS A 104 19.64 5.50 7.53
CA LYS A 104 20.82 6.21 6.99
C LYS A 104 20.43 6.88 5.69
N GLU A 105 21.03 8.02 5.42
CA GLU A 105 20.93 8.69 4.14
C GLU A 105 21.41 7.75 3.02
N GLY A 106 20.65 7.77 1.92
CA GLY A 106 21.00 6.98 0.76
C GLY A 106 22.19 7.58 -0.02
N PHE A 107 22.67 6.81 -0.96
CA PHE A 107 23.72 7.27 -1.87
C PHE A 107 23.13 8.17 -2.97
N ASP A 108 23.66 9.38 -3.14
CA ASP A 108 23.31 10.23 -4.27
C ASP A 108 24.01 9.74 -5.55
N VAL A 109 23.24 9.03 -6.39
CA VAL A 109 23.73 8.50 -7.67
C VAL A 109 24.16 9.58 -8.66
N ASN A 110 23.85 10.84 -8.38
CA ASN A 110 24.20 11.99 -9.20
C ASN A 110 25.36 12.79 -8.62
N ALA A 111 25.88 12.41 -7.45
CA ALA A 111 27.04 13.08 -6.87
C ALA A 111 28.21 13.06 -7.85
N GLY A 112 28.80 14.23 -8.07
CA GLY A 112 29.94 14.40 -8.99
C GLY A 112 29.62 14.35 -10.48
N LYS A 113 28.32 14.27 -10.88
CA LYS A 113 27.92 14.38 -12.30
C LYS A 113 27.66 15.84 -12.66
N ASP A 114 28.06 16.17 -13.90
CA ASP A 114 27.76 17.47 -14.50
C ASP A 114 26.27 17.47 -14.94
N LEU A 115 25.41 18.02 -14.11
CA LEU A 115 23.97 18.02 -14.35
C LEU A 115 23.51 19.39 -14.87
N PRO A 116 22.49 19.45 -15.75
CA PRO A 116 21.89 20.71 -16.15
C PRO A 116 21.50 21.57 -14.96
N GLU A 117 21.67 22.88 -15.05
CA GLU A 117 21.41 23.84 -13.98
C GLU A 117 19.99 23.72 -13.38
N VAL A 118 18.99 23.39 -14.21
CA VAL A 118 17.60 23.16 -13.79
C VAL A 118 17.51 22.00 -12.80
N ILE A 119 18.26 20.91 -13.03
CA ILE A 119 18.28 19.76 -12.12
C ILE A 119 19.06 20.08 -10.85
N THR A 120 20.13 20.84 -10.98
CA THR A 120 20.99 21.26 -9.85
C THR A 120 20.26 22.22 -8.92
N LYS A 121 19.47 23.15 -9.46
CA LYS A 121 18.66 24.11 -8.66
C LYS A 121 17.50 23.46 -7.91
N SER A 122 16.97 22.34 -8.40
CA SER A 122 15.95 21.57 -7.69
C SER A 122 16.53 20.77 -6.51
N LYS A 123 17.86 20.70 -6.41
CA LYS A 123 18.61 19.97 -5.38
C LYS A 123 19.10 20.88 -4.25
N VAL A 124 18.22 21.66 -3.66
CA VAL A 124 18.47 22.12 -2.29
C VAL A 124 18.11 20.92 -1.41
N VAL A 125 19.06 20.02 -1.25
CA VAL A 125 18.91 18.88 -0.35
C VAL A 125 19.05 19.42 1.07
N ASP A 126 17.93 19.51 1.78
CA ASP A 126 17.91 19.67 3.23
C ASP A 126 17.47 18.31 3.80
N PRO A 127 18.42 17.45 4.22
CA PRO A 127 18.08 16.08 4.63
C PRO A 127 17.08 16.04 5.77
N ASP A 128 17.09 17.00 6.67
CA ASP A 128 16.14 17.03 7.78
C ASP A 128 14.71 17.34 7.30
N LYS A 129 14.55 18.28 6.38
CA LYS A 129 13.24 18.56 5.77
C LYS A 129 12.73 17.40 4.92
N ASP A 130 13.62 16.72 4.21
CA ASP A 130 13.26 15.55 3.42
C ASP A 130 12.77 14.40 4.33
N TRP A 131 13.47 14.14 5.44
CA TRP A 131 13.04 13.15 6.44
C TRP A 131 11.71 13.53 7.11
N GLU A 132 11.52 14.80 7.45
CA GLU A 132 10.23 15.30 7.96
C GLU A 132 9.10 15.06 6.96
N PHE A 133 9.31 15.42 5.69
CA PHE A 133 8.32 15.25 4.63
C PHE A 133 7.97 13.77 4.44
N ILE A 134 8.97 12.90 4.33
CA ILE A 134 8.79 11.45 4.14
C ILE A 134 8.04 10.86 5.31
N THR A 135 8.37 11.24 6.55
CA THR A 135 7.69 10.75 7.75
C THR A 135 6.22 11.16 7.75
N LYS A 136 5.92 12.43 7.50
CA LYS A 136 4.54 12.94 7.41
C LYS A 136 3.77 12.23 6.31
N MET A 137 4.36 12.13 5.13
CA MET A 137 3.74 11.45 3.97
C MET A 137 3.42 9.98 4.30
N THR A 138 4.32 9.26 4.94
CA THR A 138 4.12 7.85 5.29
C THR A 138 2.94 7.67 6.24
N LEU A 139 2.84 8.49 7.29
CA LEU A 139 1.72 8.44 8.22
C LEU A 139 0.40 8.80 7.54
N ILE A 140 0.38 9.86 6.75
CA ILE A 140 -0.80 10.30 6.00
C ILE A 140 -1.28 9.22 5.02
N VAL A 141 -0.37 8.60 4.27
CA VAL A 141 -0.71 7.51 3.34
C VAL A 141 -1.31 6.33 4.11
N ARG A 142 -0.71 5.92 5.23
CA ARG A 142 -1.28 4.88 6.09
C ARG A 142 -2.69 5.24 6.55
N ASP A 143 -2.91 6.48 7.00
CA ASP A 143 -4.20 6.93 7.51
C ASP A 143 -5.25 7.00 6.38
N ILE A 144 -4.86 7.35 5.16
CA ILE A 144 -5.72 7.25 3.98
C ILE A 144 -6.11 5.80 3.71
N LEU A 145 -5.20 4.85 3.86
CA LEU A 145 -5.47 3.44 3.60
C LEU A 145 -6.38 2.82 4.66
N PHE A 146 -6.11 3.06 5.94
CA PHE A 146 -6.70 2.30 7.04
C PHE A 146 -7.56 3.12 8.00
N GLY A 147 -7.50 4.44 7.91
CA GLY A 147 -8.12 5.36 8.86
C GLY A 147 -7.28 5.55 10.13
N ASN A 148 -7.64 6.61 10.88
CA ASN A 148 -7.00 6.93 12.15
C ASN A 148 -7.98 7.65 13.08
N LYS A 149 -8.39 6.98 14.18
CA LYS A 149 -9.32 7.52 15.17
C LYS A 149 -8.80 8.80 15.84
N LYS A 150 -7.47 8.97 15.90
CA LYS A 150 -6.88 10.17 16.50
C LYS A 150 -7.20 11.43 15.70
N LEU A 151 -7.32 11.31 14.38
CA LEU A 151 -7.76 12.42 13.53
C LEU A 151 -9.21 12.81 13.83
N ASP A 152 -10.08 11.84 14.09
CA ASP A 152 -11.45 12.09 14.51
C ASP A 152 -11.53 12.89 15.82
N GLU A 153 -10.74 12.51 16.82
CA GLU A 153 -10.58 13.23 18.08
C GLU A 153 -10.05 14.67 17.90
N MET A 154 -9.26 14.90 16.86
CA MET A 154 -8.72 16.21 16.49
C MET A 154 -9.73 17.06 15.69
N GLY A 155 -10.90 16.54 15.36
CA GLY A 155 -11.95 17.22 14.59
C GLY A 155 -11.87 17.01 13.09
N TRP A 156 -11.02 16.11 12.60
CA TRP A 156 -10.87 15.75 11.19
C TRP A 156 -11.67 14.48 10.87
N HIS A 157 -12.98 14.57 10.93
CA HIS A 157 -13.89 13.43 10.83
C HIS A 157 -13.83 12.70 9.49
N GLU A 158 -13.74 13.44 8.38
CA GLU A 158 -13.65 12.85 7.04
C GLU A 158 -12.28 12.21 6.81
N GLU A 159 -11.23 12.89 7.23
CA GLU A 159 -9.84 12.44 7.09
C GLU A 159 -9.50 11.25 8.00
N ALA A 160 -10.25 11.06 9.07
CA ALA A 160 -10.12 9.92 9.96
C ALA A 160 -10.61 8.61 9.32
N LEU A 161 -11.45 8.70 8.28
CA LEU A 161 -11.98 7.55 7.57
C LEU A 161 -10.96 6.99 6.58
N GLY A 162 -10.62 5.73 6.73
CA GLY A 162 -9.76 5.02 5.79
C GLY A 162 -10.53 4.48 4.59
N LYS A 163 -9.79 4.15 3.52
CA LYS A 163 -10.33 3.56 2.28
C LYS A 163 -10.57 2.06 2.37
N ASN A 164 -10.39 1.42 3.52
CA ASN A 164 -10.48 -0.02 3.71
C ASN A 164 -9.61 -0.78 2.69
N ALA A 165 -8.36 -0.36 2.58
CA ALA A 165 -7.43 -0.88 1.59
C ALA A 165 -7.02 -2.33 1.86
N VAL A 166 -6.59 -3.02 0.81
CA VAL A 166 -5.86 -4.29 0.91
C VAL A 166 -4.47 -3.99 1.43
N ALA A 167 -4.06 -4.68 2.48
CA ALA A 167 -2.72 -4.62 3.07
C ALA A 167 -1.87 -5.80 2.61
#